data_16f9d98b8ab8e3ec700f6f7587d4f14d
#
_entry.id   16f9d98b8ab8e3ec700f6f7587d4f14d
#
_cell.length_a   1.000
_cell.length_b   1.000
_cell.length_c   1.000
_cell.angle_alpha   90.00
_cell.angle_beta   90.00
_cell.angle_gamma   90.00
#
_symmetry.space_group_name_H-M   'P 1'
#
loop_
_entity.id
_entity.type
_entity.pdbx_description
1 polymer ?
#
loop_
_entity_poly.entity_id
_entity_poly.type
_entity_poly.pdbx_seq_one_letter_code
_entity_poly.pdbx_strand_id
1 'polypeptide(L)'
;YQAYAGTSSPINFNGLVRQYYLRAGGEMGDMQVKLVDKHHRKDQSHAIATRLRPELQAIGQRFGANVKVVEMPPGPPVLAPIVAEIYGPDAEGRHSVAKAVRAIFEKTDNVVDVDDSSIAAAPRKLLLVDRRKAAALGIPQQAIVTTLRAGLAGEATTYLHDGGKYPAAALVQLPAERHGDLSALLQLTVRGASGKLVPIRELVTVTDTLREQPVIHKDLLPVNFVTADMAGKLDSPLYGMFKMRSAIQKIQTPDGTALNEHFISQPADAWRGYALKWDGEWQ
;
A
#
# COMPACT_ATOMS: atom_id res chain seq x y z
N TYR A 1 0.96 -12.90 20.97
CA TYR A 1 0.91 -12.28 19.64
C TYR A 1 -0.45 -12.47 19.00
N GLN A 2 -0.78 -11.59 18.08
CA GLN A 2 -1.96 -11.65 17.22
C GLN A 2 -1.50 -11.43 15.78
N ALA A 3 -1.96 -12.26 14.85
CA ALA A 3 -1.61 -12.16 13.44
C ALA A 3 -2.86 -11.83 12.61
N TYR A 4 -2.69 -10.92 11.66
CA TYR A 4 -3.74 -10.45 10.77
C TYR A 4 -3.25 -10.63 9.33
N ALA A 5 -3.98 -11.40 8.54
CA ALA A 5 -3.68 -11.65 7.13
C ALA A 5 -4.68 -10.90 6.25
N GLY A 6 -4.18 -10.18 5.25
CA GLY A 6 -5.01 -9.40 4.34
C GLY A 6 -5.53 -8.07 4.90
N THR A 7 -5.21 -7.75 6.14
CA THR A 7 -5.64 -6.52 6.82
C THR A 7 -4.63 -6.10 7.87
N SER A 8 -4.72 -4.85 8.32
CA SER A 8 -3.98 -4.36 9.48
C SER A 8 -4.56 -4.91 10.78
N SER A 9 -3.77 -4.87 11.85
CA SER A 9 -4.26 -5.04 13.23
C SER A 9 -5.29 -3.96 13.58
N PRO A 10 -6.14 -4.16 14.60
CA PRO A 10 -7.00 -3.10 15.12
C PRO A 10 -6.22 -1.83 15.41
N ILE A 11 -6.85 -0.67 15.22
CA ILE A 11 -6.19 0.63 15.34
C ILE A 11 -5.51 0.74 16.70
N ASN A 12 -4.21 0.93 16.66
CA ASN A 12 -3.35 1.23 17.78
C ASN A 12 -2.53 2.50 17.48
N PHE A 13 -1.75 2.97 18.43
CA PHE A 13 -0.98 4.21 18.27
C PHE A 13 -0.04 4.16 17.05
N ASN A 14 0.72 3.08 16.88
CA ASN A 14 1.59 2.89 15.71
C ASN A 14 0.81 2.86 14.40
N GLY A 15 -0.29 2.11 14.37
CA GLY A 15 -1.16 2.01 13.22
C GLY A 15 -1.71 3.37 12.80
N LEU A 16 -2.09 4.20 13.78
CA LEU A 16 -2.59 5.55 13.52
C LEU A 16 -1.51 6.47 12.97
N VAL A 17 -0.38 6.55 13.64
CA VAL A 17 0.71 7.48 13.33
C VAL A 17 1.40 7.13 12.01
N ARG A 18 1.69 5.85 11.80
CA ARG A 18 2.35 5.33 10.59
C ARG A 18 1.35 4.99 9.47
N GLN A 19 0.06 5.30 9.67
CA GLN A 19 -1.04 5.06 8.72
C GLN A 19 -1.20 3.57 8.34
N TYR A 20 -0.73 2.65 9.17
CA TYR A 20 -0.81 1.21 8.88
C TYR A 20 -2.25 0.68 8.90
N TYR A 21 -3.17 1.36 9.56
CA TYR A 21 -4.59 1.02 9.54
C TYR A 21 -5.22 1.07 8.14
N LEU A 22 -4.58 1.76 7.17
CA LEU A 22 -5.02 1.81 5.78
C LEU A 22 -4.58 0.58 4.97
N ARG A 23 -3.74 -0.28 5.54
CA ARG A 23 -3.18 -1.44 4.82
C ARG A 23 -4.22 -2.55 4.72
N ALA A 24 -4.57 -2.91 3.48
CA ALA A 24 -5.48 -4.00 3.17
C ALA A 24 -5.09 -4.60 1.82
N GLY A 25 -5.19 -5.91 1.69
CA GLY A 25 -4.86 -6.65 0.47
C GLY A 25 -4.26 -8.01 0.79
N GLY A 26 -4.45 -8.98 -0.10
CA GLY A 26 -3.96 -10.35 0.07
C GLY A 26 -2.44 -10.46 0.22
N GLU A 27 -1.72 -9.45 -0.22
CA GLU A 27 -0.26 -9.31 -0.12
C GLU A 27 0.21 -8.70 1.20
N MET A 28 -0.70 -8.30 2.08
CA MET A 28 -0.37 -7.61 3.32
C MET A 28 -0.70 -8.45 4.55
N GLY A 29 0.09 -8.25 5.59
CA GLY A 29 -0.15 -8.84 6.90
C GLY A 29 0.39 -7.95 8.01
N ASP A 30 -0.14 -8.14 9.20
CA ASP A 30 0.31 -7.44 10.39
C ASP A 30 0.40 -8.44 11.55
N MET A 31 1.41 -8.29 12.39
CA MET A 31 1.57 -9.09 13.59
C MET A 31 1.82 -8.18 14.78
N GLN A 32 0.89 -8.18 15.71
CA GLN A 32 1.01 -7.42 16.95
C GLN A 32 1.59 -8.32 18.04
N VAL A 33 2.75 -7.92 18.59
CA VAL A 33 3.43 -8.65 19.66
C VAL A 33 3.43 -7.81 20.92
N LYS A 34 2.80 -8.34 21.98
CA LYS A 34 2.84 -7.73 23.32
C LYS A 34 3.95 -8.40 24.13
N LEU A 35 4.96 -7.62 24.48
CA LEU A 35 6.02 -8.08 25.37
C LEU A 35 5.55 -8.14 26.81
N VAL A 36 6.24 -8.93 27.63
CA VAL A 36 6.08 -8.91 29.09
C VAL A 36 6.37 -7.51 29.59
N ASP A 37 5.64 -7.08 30.63
CA ASP A 37 5.79 -5.74 31.21
C ASP A 37 7.26 -5.39 31.50
N LYS A 38 7.63 -4.13 31.26
CA LYS A 38 9.00 -3.64 31.41
C LYS A 38 9.61 -3.89 32.80
N HIS A 39 8.78 -3.94 33.84
CA HIS A 39 9.23 -4.21 35.21
C HIS A 39 9.53 -5.70 35.47
N HIS A 40 9.07 -6.58 34.56
CA HIS A 40 9.28 -8.02 34.65
C HIS A 40 10.26 -8.55 33.59
N ARG A 41 10.98 -7.68 32.88
CA ARG A 41 12.01 -8.05 31.91
C ARG A 41 13.26 -7.17 32.05
N LYS A 42 14.42 -7.74 31.73
CA LYS A 42 15.70 -7.01 31.77
C LYS A 42 15.96 -6.23 30.49
N ASP A 43 15.61 -6.83 29.35
CA ASP A 43 15.87 -6.24 28.03
C ASP A 43 14.82 -5.17 27.69
N GLN A 44 15.27 -4.05 27.14
CA GLN A 44 14.38 -3.05 26.58
C GLN A 44 13.78 -3.54 25.26
N SER A 45 12.64 -2.96 24.84
CA SER A 45 11.97 -3.32 23.57
C SER A 45 12.90 -3.16 22.38
N HIS A 46 13.66 -2.07 22.33
CA HIS A 46 14.62 -1.82 21.26
C HIS A 46 15.69 -2.91 21.15
N ALA A 47 16.26 -3.35 22.26
CA ALA A 47 17.26 -4.44 22.26
C ALA A 47 16.65 -5.76 21.75
N ILE A 48 15.39 -6.05 22.11
CA ILE A 48 14.66 -7.23 21.63
C ILE A 48 14.39 -7.13 20.13
N ALA A 49 13.89 -5.99 19.67
CA ALA A 49 13.59 -5.72 18.27
C ALA A 49 14.84 -5.82 17.39
N THR A 50 15.92 -5.19 17.80
CA THR A 50 17.21 -5.23 17.10
C THR A 50 17.76 -6.65 16.98
N ARG A 51 17.66 -7.47 18.05
CA ARG A 51 18.10 -8.86 18.05
C ARG A 51 17.29 -9.76 17.13
N LEU A 52 15.97 -9.56 17.07
CA LEU A 52 15.06 -10.38 16.26
C LEU A 52 15.01 -9.97 14.79
N ARG A 53 15.35 -8.71 14.48
CA ARG A 53 15.25 -8.16 13.13
C ARG A 53 15.92 -9.01 12.04
N PRO A 54 17.17 -9.48 12.18
CA PRO A 54 17.83 -10.28 11.14
C PRO A 54 17.09 -11.57 10.82
N GLU A 55 16.59 -12.26 11.85
CA GLU A 55 15.85 -13.52 11.67
C GLU A 55 14.51 -13.28 10.97
N LEU A 56 13.77 -12.24 11.38
CA LEU A 56 12.49 -11.88 10.77
C LEU A 56 12.67 -11.42 9.32
N GLN A 57 13.72 -10.67 9.02
CA GLN A 57 14.05 -10.26 7.65
C GLN A 57 14.43 -11.47 6.78
N ALA A 58 15.21 -12.41 7.31
CA ALA A 58 15.57 -13.64 6.60
C ALA A 58 14.33 -14.49 6.28
N ILE A 59 13.37 -14.57 7.19
CA ILE A 59 12.08 -15.21 6.94
C ILE A 59 11.32 -14.47 5.84
N GLY A 60 11.24 -13.14 5.94
CA GLY A 60 10.60 -12.31 4.92
C GLY A 60 11.17 -12.53 3.52
N GLN A 61 12.49 -12.53 3.40
CA GLN A 61 13.17 -12.76 2.12
C GLN A 61 12.81 -14.12 1.48
N ARG A 62 12.64 -15.16 2.29
CA ARG A 62 12.23 -16.49 1.78
C ARG A 62 10.86 -16.47 1.10
N PHE A 63 10.00 -15.54 1.47
CA PHE A 63 8.66 -15.36 0.93
C PHE A 63 8.52 -14.13 0.01
N GLY A 64 9.63 -13.45 -0.30
CA GLY A 64 9.60 -12.21 -1.08
C GLY A 64 8.87 -11.06 -0.38
N ALA A 65 8.81 -11.10 0.96
CA ALA A 65 8.09 -10.11 1.77
C ALA A 65 9.05 -9.10 2.40
N ASN A 66 8.65 -7.83 2.43
CA ASN A 66 9.32 -6.78 3.18
C ASN A 66 8.78 -6.77 4.63
N VAL A 67 9.56 -7.29 5.56
CA VAL A 67 9.19 -7.35 6.97
C VAL A 67 9.80 -6.17 7.71
N LYS A 68 8.93 -5.38 8.35
CA LYS A 68 9.32 -4.25 9.20
C LYS A 68 9.12 -4.60 10.67
N VAL A 69 10.09 -4.29 11.50
CA VAL A 69 10.01 -4.45 12.96
C VAL A 69 9.76 -3.07 13.56
N VAL A 70 8.50 -2.80 13.85
CA VAL A 70 8.03 -1.48 14.27
C VAL A 70 7.92 -1.39 15.79
N GLU A 71 8.57 -0.41 16.36
CA GLU A 71 8.48 -0.07 17.77
C GLU A 71 7.59 1.16 17.97
N MET A 72 7.09 1.33 19.21
CA MET A 72 6.36 2.54 19.55
C MET A 72 7.33 3.72 19.53
N PRO A 73 7.06 4.77 18.73
CA PRO A 73 7.97 5.92 18.65
C PRO A 73 8.05 6.64 19.99
N PRO A 74 9.26 7.02 20.44
CA PRO A 74 9.45 7.71 21.71
C PRO A 74 9.07 9.21 21.65
N GLY A 75 8.91 9.76 20.46
CA GLY A 75 8.71 11.19 20.20
C GLY A 75 7.38 11.55 19.54
N PRO A 76 7.34 12.68 18.83
CA PRO A 76 6.15 13.12 18.11
C PRO A 76 5.67 12.10 17.09
N PRO A 77 4.37 12.08 16.77
CA PRO A 77 3.82 11.18 15.78
C PRO A 77 4.32 11.53 14.37
N VAL A 78 5.22 10.71 13.83
CA VAL A 78 5.78 10.84 12.49
C VAL A 78 5.57 9.55 11.69
N LEU A 79 5.53 9.66 10.36
CA LEU A 79 5.32 8.53 9.46
C LEU A 79 6.42 7.46 9.61
N ALA A 80 7.66 7.90 9.75
CA ALA A 80 8.83 7.08 10.05
C ALA A 80 9.94 7.98 10.63
N PRO A 81 10.99 7.42 11.30
CA PRO A 81 12.12 8.20 11.78
C PRO A 81 12.85 8.97 10.66
N ILE A 82 13.01 8.34 9.48
CA ILE A 82 13.54 8.99 8.28
C ILE A 82 12.47 8.95 7.20
N VAL A 83 12.14 10.11 6.67
CA VAL A 83 11.21 10.27 5.54
C VAL A 83 11.84 11.16 4.48
N ALA A 84 11.89 10.69 3.25
CA ALA A 84 12.19 11.49 2.08
C ALA A 84 10.91 11.65 1.26
N GLU A 85 10.44 12.87 1.15
CA GLU A 85 9.28 13.27 0.35
C GLU A 85 9.77 13.64 -1.05
N ILE A 86 9.31 12.92 -2.06
CA ILE A 86 9.72 13.14 -3.45
C ILE A 86 8.60 13.87 -4.18
N TYR A 87 8.90 15.06 -4.63
CA TYR A 87 8.03 15.93 -5.41
C TYR A 87 8.51 16.04 -6.86
N GLY A 88 7.61 16.36 -7.78
CA GLY A 88 7.94 16.53 -9.19
C GLY A 88 6.71 16.62 -10.09
N PRO A 89 6.90 17.04 -11.36
CA PRO A 89 5.81 17.37 -12.26
C PRO A 89 4.92 16.19 -12.64
N ASP A 90 5.49 14.99 -12.75
CA ASP A 90 4.77 13.81 -13.21
C ASP A 90 4.96 12.60 -12.28
N ALA A 91 4.02 11.67 -12.33
CA ALA A 91 4.00 10.51 -11.43
C ALA A 91 5.12 9.51 -11.72
N GLU A 92 5.46 9.30 -13.00
CA GLU A 92 6.49 8.34 -13.42
C GLU A 92 7.88 8.80 -12.99
N GLY A 93 8.17 10.07 -13.18
CA GLY A 93 9.43 10.68 -12.73
C GLY A 93 9.57 10.67 -11.22
N ARG A 94 8.52 11.04 -10.47
CA ARG A 94 8.53 10.92 -8.99
C ARG A 94 8.81 9.49 -8.55
N HIS A 95 8.17 8.51 -9.18
CA HIS A 95 8.39 7.10 -8.88
C HIS A 95 9.82 6.65 -9.21
N SER A 96 10.38 7.10 -10.34
CA SER A 96 11.78 6.82 -10.72
C SER A 96 12.77 7.38 -9.70
N VAL A 97 12.59 8.65 -9.30
CA VAL A 97 13.43 9.29 -8.27
C VAL A 97 13.27 8.59 -6.92
N ALA A 98 12.05 8.25 -6.51
CA ALA A 98 11.81 7.51 -5.26
C ALA A 98 12.53 6.16 -5.24
N LYS A 99 12.54 5.41 -6.34
CA LYS A 99 13.32 4.17 -6.47
C LYS A 99 14.83 4.39 -6.33
N ALA A 100 15.34 5.45 -6.95
CA ALA A 100 16.77 5.79 -6.83
C ALA A 100 17.14 6.16 -5.39
N VAL A 101 16.32 6.95 -4.71
CA VAL A 101 16.48 7.29 -3.29
C VAL A 101 16.40 6.04 -2.41
N ARG A 102 15.40 5.19 -2.61
CA ARG A 102 15.24 3.93 -1.90
C ARG A 102 16.48 3.04 -2.02
N ALA A 103 17.04 2.92 -3.22
CA ALA A 103 18.26 2.13 -3.44
C ALA A 103 19.48 2.66 -2.67
N ILE A 104 19.54 3.97 -2.40
CA ILE A 104 20.56 4.58 -1.55
C ILE A 104 20.29 4.25 -0.08
N PHE A 105 19.05 4.35 0.38
CA PHE A 105 18.64 3.99 1.74
C PHE A 105 19.01 2.53 2.05
N GLU A 106 18.67 1.60 1.16
CA GLU A 106 18.94 0.16 1.31
C GLU A 106 20.43 -0.18 1.40
N LYS A 107 21.30 0.66 0.83
CA LYS A 107 22.78 0.47 0.85
C LYS A 107 23.46 1.20 1.99
N THR A 108 22.73 1.97 2.78
CA THR A 108 23.34 2.79 3.84
C THR A 108 23.34 2.03 5.16
N ASP A 109 24.50 1.91 5.76
CA ASP A 109 24.69 1.21 7.03
C ASP A 109 23.81 1.78 8.14
N ASN A 110 23.20 0.92 8.91
CA ASN A 110 22.28 1.20 10.02
C ASN A 110 20.93 1.80 9.60
N VAL A 111 20.67 1.99 8.30
CA VAL A 111 19.34 2.30 7.78
C VAL A 111 18.61 0.98 7.54
N VAL A 112 17.46 0.83 8.15
CA VAL A 112 16.67 -0.42 8.13
C VAL A 112 15.21 -0.15 7.79
N ASP A 113 14.43 -1.21 7.55
CA ASP A 113 12.99 -1.14 7.28
C ASP A 113 12.64 -0.20 6.12
N VAL A 114 13.54 -0.12 5.15
CA VAL A 114 13.37 0.74 3.98
C VAL A 114 12.14 0.35 3.19
N ASP A 115 11.33 1.34 2.88
CA ASP A 115 10.13 1.17 2.04
C ASP A 115 9.83 2.44 1.26
N ASP A 116 8.94 2.33 0.29
CA ASP A 116 8.39 3.48 -0.41
C ASP A 116 6.87 3.39 -0.54
N SER A 117 6.24 4.48 -0.92
CA SER A 117 4.79 4.57 -1.06
C SER A 117 4.24 3.91 -2.33
N SER A 118 5.11 3.37 -3.18
CA SER A 118 4.70 2.64 -4.37
C SER A 118 4.23 1.23 -3.99
N ILE A 119 3.37 0.66 -4.82
CA ILE A 119 3.02 -0.75 -4.73
C ILE A 119 3.72 -1.54 -5.83
N ALA A 120 4.03 -2.80 -5.55
CA ALA A 120 4.57 -3.69 -6.56
C ALA A 120 3.62 -3.80 -7.76
N ALA A 121 4.17 -3.83 -8.96
CA ALA A 121 3.40 -4.06 -10.18
C ALA A 121 2.71 -5.43 -10.08
N ALA A 122 1.39 -5.44 -9.96
CA ALA A 122 0.59 -6.65 -9.89
C ALA A 122 -0.30 -6.77 -11.13
N PRO A 123 -0.44 -7.98 -11.72
CA PRO A 123 -1.35 -8.21 -12.83
C PRO A 123 -2.80 -7.88 -12.44
N ARG A 124 -3.50 -7.18 -13.33
CA ARG A 124 -4.92 -6.85 -13.21
C ARG A 124 -5.65 -7.22 -14.49
N LYS A 125 -6.80 -7.87 -14.36
CA LYS A 125 -7.71 -8.10 -15.48
C LYS A 125 -8.72 -6.97 -15.52
N LEU A 126 -8.73 -6.22 -16.62
CA LEU A 126 -9.70 -5.16 -16.87
C LEU A 126 -10.79 -5.69 -17.80
N LEU A 127 -12.04 -5.66 -17.33
CA LEU A 127 -13.21 -6.07 -18.10
C LEU A 127 -13.86 -4.84 -18.71
N LEU A 128 -13.68 -4.64 -20.00
CA LEU A 128 -14.23 -3.54 -20.77
C LEU A 128 -15.60 -3.93 -21.33
N VAL A 129 -16.66 -3.24 -20.90
CA VAL A 129 -18.03 -3.51 -21.37
C VAL A 129 -18.19 -3.00 -22.79
N ASP A 130 -18.66 -3.88 -23.70
CA ASP A 130 -19.15 -3.48 -25.03
C ASP A 130 -20.51 -2.79 -24.87
N ARG A 131 -20.47 -1.47 -24.74
CA ARG A 131 -21.66 -0.65 -24.53
C ARG A 131 -22.66 -0.71 -25.69
N ARG A 132 -22.16 -0.88 -26.93
CA ARG A 132 -23.02 -0.96 -28.13
C ARG A 132 -23.79 -2.27 -28.11
N LYS A 133 -23.12 -3.39 -27.89
CA LYS A 133 -23.73 -4.71 -27.78
C LYS A 133 -24.72 -4.80 -26.61
N ALA A 134 -24.31 -4.29 -25.43
CA ALA A 134 -25.19 -4.25 -24.27
C ALA A 134 -26.46 -3.44 -24.53
N ALA A 135 -26.35 -2.26 -25.14
CA ALA A 135 -27.49 -1.42 -25.50
C ALA A 135 -28.43 -2.12 -26.53
N ALA A 136 -27.89 -2.77 -27.57
CA ALA A 136 -28.64 -3.50 -28.55
C ALA A 136 -29.44 -4.66 -27.95
N LEU A 137 -28.95 -5.24 -26.85
CA LEU A 137 -29.63 -6.32 -26.11
C LEU A 137 -30.53 -5.78 -24.98
N GLY A 138 -30.58 -4.46 -24.80
CA GLY A 138 -31.32 -3.82 -23.73
C GLY A 138 -30.79 -4.14 -22.32
N ILE A 139 -29.47 -4.32 -22.21
CA ILE A 139 -28.80 -4.64 -20.94
C ILE A 139 -28.12 -3.38 -20.41
N PRO A 140 -28.58 -2.83 -19.28
CA PRO A 140 -27.89 -1.71 -18.64
C PRO A 140 -26.47 -2.10 -18.17
N GLN A 141 -25.51 -1.22 -18.36
CA GLN A 141 -24.14 -1.44 -17.87
C GLN A 141 -24.13 -1.76 -16.35
N GLN A 142 -25.00 -1.12 -15.58
CA GLN A 142 -25.15 -1.36 -14.15
C GLN A 142 -25.47 -2.82 -13.83
N ALA A 143 -26.32 -3.49 -14.62
CA ALA A 143 -26.64 -4.90 -14.40
C ALA A 143 -25.41 -5.80 -14.56
N ILE A 144 -24.54 -5.50 -15.55
CA ILE A 144 -23.27 -6.22 -15.76
C ILE A 144 -22.35 -6.02 -14.55
N VAL A 145 -22.15 -4.77 -14.12
CA VAL A 145 -21.29 -4.43 -12.98
C VAL A 145 -21.79 -5.06 -11.69
N THR A 146 -23.09 -4.98 -11.42
CA THR A 146 -23.71 -5.59 -10.21
C THR A 146 -23.55 -7.11 -10.21
N THR A 147 -23.73 -7.78 -11.36
CA THR A 147 -23.56 -9.23 -11.46
C THR A 147 -22.09 -9.64 -11.21
N LEU A 148 -21.13 -8.92 -11.79
CA LEU A 148 -19.71 -9.16 -11.55
C LEU A 148 -19.32 -8.90 -10.08
N ARG A 149 -19.83 -7.82 -9.50
CA ARG A 149 -19.60 -7.49 -8.08
C ARG A 149 -20.18 -8.58 -7.16
N ALA A 150 -21.40 -9.03 -7.43
CA ALA A 150 -22.01 -10.12 -6.69
C ALA A 150 -21.17 -11.39 -6.74
N GLY A 151 -20.63 -11.73 -7.91
CA GLY A 151 -19.74 -12.89 -8.05
C GLY A 151 -18.44 -12.78 -7.28
N LEU A 152 -17.82 -11.60 -7.26
CA LEU A 152 -16.49 -11.37 -6.67
C LEU A 152 -16.54 -11.02 -5.17
N ALA A 153 -17.32 -10.02 -4.81
CA ALA A 153 -17.33 -9.43 -3.46
C ALA A 153 -18.56 -9.79 -2.65
N GLY A 154 -19.55 -10.37 -3.30
CA GLY A 154 -20.86 -10.60 -2.72
C GLY A 154 -21.79 -9.38 -2.84
N GLU A 155 -23.07 -9.64 -2.89
CA GLU A 155 -24.13 -8.64 -2.87
C GLU A 155 -25.10 -8.94 -1.72
N ALA A 156 -25.33 -7.94 -0.88
CA ALA A 156 -26.33 -8.04 0.18
C ALA A 156 -27.74 -7.98 -0.43
N THR A 157 -28.41 -9.12 -0.53
CA THR A 157 -29.75 -9.21 -1.13
C THR A 157 -30.84 -8.81 -0.16
N THR A 158 -30.65 -9.07 1.12
CA THR A 158 -31.55 -8.69 2.21
C THR A 158 -30.82 -8.67 3.53
N TYR A 159 -31.50 -8.17 4.57
CA TYR A 159 -30.95 -8.15 5.93
C TYR A 159 -31.90 -8.92 6.87
N LEU A 160 -31.31 -9.80 7.65
CA LEU A 160 -32.00 -10.57 8.68
C LEU A 160 -31.97 -9.80 10.01
N HIS A 161 -33.09 -9.75 10.68
CA HIS A 161 -33.25 -9.15 12.02
C HIS A 161 -33.38 -10.28 13.04
N ASP A 162 -32.28 -10.80 13.50
CA ASP A 162 -32.19 -11.97 14.40
C ASP A 162 -32.21 -11.60 15.89
N GLY A 163 -32.51 -10.33 16.21
CA GLY A 163 -32.46 -9.81 17.58
C GLY A 163 -31.08 -9.31 18.02
N GLY A 164 -30.06 -9.40 17.16
CA GLY A 164 -28.74 -8.80 17.40
C GLY A 164 -28.78 -7.27 17.33
N LYS A 165 -27.72 -6.61 17.81
CA LYS A 165 -27.58 -5.15 17.77
C LYS A 165 -27.62 -4.58 16.34
N TYR A 166 -27.11 -5.33 15.37
CA TYR A 166 -27.03 -4.97 13.97
C TYR A 166 -27.65 -6.03 13.09
N PRO A 167 -28.37 -5.66 12.01
CA PRO A 167 -28.90 -6.63 11.06
C PRO A 167 -27.79 -7.41 10.39
N ALA A 168 -28.01 -8.72 10.20
CA ALA A 168 -27.08 -9.59 9.48
C ALA A 168 -27.42 -9.58 7.97
N ALA A 169 -26.44 -9.26 7.12
CA ALA A 169 -26.63 -9.28 5.67
C ALA A 169 -26.68 -10.71 5.11
N ALA A 170 -27.68 -11.01 4.31
CA ALA A 170 -27.71 -12.23 3.49
C ALA A 170 -26.93 -11.96 2.19
N LEU A 171 -25.71 -12.50 2.08
CA LEU A 171 -24.82 -12.30 0.94
C LEU A 171 -25.02 -13.39 -0.12
N VAL A 172 -25.10 -12.98 -1.38
CA VAL A 172 -25.02 -13.85 -2.55
C VAL A 172 -23.67 -13.62 -3.23
N GLN A 173 -22.85 -14.67 -3.35
CA GLN A 173 -21.53 -14.62 -3.98
C GLN A 173 -21.16 -15.98 -4.59
N LEU A 174 -20.14 -16.00 -5.43
CA LEU A 174 -19.53 -17.28 -5.83
C LEU A 174 -18.86 -17.94 -4.63
N PRO A 175 -18.76 -19.28 -4.62
CA PRO A 175 -17.98 -19.99 -3.60
C PRO A 175 -16.53 -19.50 -3.57
N ALA A 176 -15.90 -19.49 -2.40
CA ALA A 176 -14.55 -18.95 -2.20
C ALA A 176 -13.51 -19.56 -3.15
N GLU A 177 -13.62 -20.85 -3.44
CA GLU A 177 -12.74 -21.58 -4.36
C GLU A 177 -12.88 -21.11 -5.83
N ARG A 178 -13.93 -20.35 -6.16
CA ARG A 178 -14.15 -19.79 -7.50
C ARG A 178 -13.91 -18.28 -7.61
N HIS A 179 -13.56 -17.61 -6.53
CA HIS A 179 -13.32 -16.16 -6.55
C HIS A 179 -12.20 -15.74 -7.49
N GLY A 180 -11.19 -16.57 -7.69
CA GLY A 180 -10.10 -16.33 -8.65
C GLY A 180 -10.35 -16.86 -10.06
N ASP A 181 -11.47 -17.54 -10.30
CA ASP A 181 -11.79 -18.15 -11.57
C ASP A 181 -12.50 -17.15 -12.50
N LEU A 182 -11.72 -16.50 -13.37
CA LEU A 182 -12.24 -15.60 -14.39
C LEU A 182 -13.26 -16.28 -15.30
N SER A 183 -13.08 -17.57 -15.60
CA SER A 183 -14.01 -18.33 -16.45
C SER A 183 -15.38 -18.45 -15.79
N ALA A 184 -15.41 -18.76 -14.50
CA ALA A 184 -16.66 -18.81 -13.75
C ALA A 184 -17.39 -17.45 -13.72
N LEU A 185 -16.65 -16.35 -13.52
CA LEU A 185 -17.21 -15.00 -13.57
C LEU A 185 -17.80 -14.65 -14.93
N LEU A 186 -17.11 -14.99 -16.00
CA LEU A 186 -17.54 -14.71 -17.37
C LEU A 186 -18.74 -15.57 -17.83
N GLN A 187 -19.04 -16.66 -17.13
CA GLN A 187 -20.22 -17.50 -17.37
C GLN A 187 -21.47 -16.95 -16.64
N LEU A 188 -21.31 -16.06 -15.67
CA LEU A 188 -22.47 -15.40 -15.06
C LEU A 188 -23.31 -14.73 -16.14
N THR A 189 -24.64 -14.70 -15.94
CA THR A 189 -25.58 -14.20 -16.94
C THR A 189 -26.33 -12.98 -16.46
N VAL A 190 -26.64 -12.10 -17.38
CA VAL A 190 -27.55 -10.96 -17.18
C VAL A 190 -28.77 -11.10 -18.08
N ARG A 191 -29.92 -10.59 -17.66
CA ARG A 191 -31.14 -10.65 -18.41
C ARG A 191 -31.26 -9.46 -19.36
N GLY A 192 -31.43 -9.73 -20.65
CA GLY A 192 -31.73 -8.72 -21.66
C GLY A 192 -33.22 -8.32 -21.71
N ALA A 193 -33.53 -7.29 -22.48
CA ALA A 193 -34.89 -6.76 -22.63
C ALA A 193 -35.88 -7.81 -23.17
N SER A 194 -35.44 -8.74 -24.01
CA SER A 194 -36.23 -9.87 -24.51
C SER A 194 -36.48 -10.98 -23.48
N GLY A 195 -35.96 -10.84 -22.25
CA GLY A 195 -35.97 -11.89 -21.23
C GLY A 195 -34.91 -12.96 -21.37
N LYS A 196 -34.13 -12.97 -22.45
CA LYS A 196 -33.04 -13.92 -22.69
C LYS A 196 -31.87 -13.65 -21.73
N LEU A 197 -31.30 -14.73 -21.22
CA LEU A 197 -30.04 -14.64 -20.42
C LEU A 197 -28.85 -14.59 -21.34
N VAL A 198 -27.97 -13.59 -21.11
CA VAL A 198 -26.77 -13.35 -21.90
C VAL A 198 -25.55 -13.51 -20.98
N PRO A 199 -24.58 -14.39 -21.31
CA PRO A 199 -23.36 -14.54 -20.53
C PRO A 199 -22.52 -13.26 -20.56
N ILE A 200 -21.87 -12.93 -19.44
CA ILE A 200 -21.00 -11.76 -19.30
C ILE A 200 -19.88 -11.78 -20.36
N ARG A 201 -19.32 -12.95 -20.67
CA ARG A 201 -18.27 -13.11 -21.69
C ARG A 201 -18.64 -12.53 -23.05
N GLU A 202 -19.93 -12.46 -23.38
CA GLU A 202 -20.40 -11.88 -24.64
C GLU A 202 -20.49 -10.35 -24.60
N LEU A 203 -20.43 -9.76 -23.42
CA LEU A 203 -20.66 -8.34 -23.18
C LEU A 203 -19.38 -7.60 -22.78
N VAL A 204 -18.26 -8.31 -22.55
CA VAL A 204 -17.02 -7.71 -22.09
C VAL A 204 -15.82 -8.22 -22.89
N THR A 205 -14.82 -7.35 -23.03
CA THR A 205 -13.47 -7.73 -23.48
C THR A 205 -12.55 -7.73 -22.27
N VAL A 206 -11.78 -8.80 -22.10
CA VAL A 206 -10.79 -8.92 -21.03
C VAL A 206 -9.45 -8.41 -21.53
N THR A 207 -8.87 -7.45 -20.83
CA THR A 207 -7.56 -6.89 -21.14
C THR A 207 -6.64 -7.04 -19.93
N ASP A 208 -5.42 -7.52 -20.21
CA ASP A 208 -4.37 -7.58 -19.20
C ASP A 208 -3.77 -6.19 -18.99
N THR A 209 -3.64 -5.82 -17.73
CA THR A 209 -3.06 -4.53 -17.30
C THR A 209 -2.34 -4.70 -15.95
N LEU A 210 -1.76 -3.64 -15.46
CA LEU A 210 -1.15 -3.60 -14.14
C LEU A 210 -2.05 -2.83 -13.16
N ARG A 211 -1.93 -3.14 -11.88
CA ARG A 211 -2.57 -2.39 -10.80
C ARG A 211 -2.04 -0.96 -10.82
N GLU A 212 -2.95 0.00 -10.70
CA GLU A 212 -2.61 1.42 -10.64
C GLU A 212 -1.86 1.75 -9.35
N GLN A 213 -0.90 2.65 -9.46
CA GLN A 213 -0.16 3.18 -8.32
C GLN A 213 -1.06 4.11 -7.48
N PRO A 214 -0.92 4.12 -6.15
CA PRO A 214 -1.62 5.08 -5.32
C PRO A 214 -1.14 6.51 -5.63
N VAL A 215 -2.06 7.46 -5.64
CA VAL A 215 -1.75 8.88 -5.77
C VAL A 215 -1.89 9.51 -4.39
N ILE A 216 -0.76 9.91 -3.84
CA ILE A 216 -0.68 10.49 -2.50
C ILE A 216 -0.40 11.99 -2.63
N HIS A 217 -1.03 12.79 -1.78
CA HIS A 217 -0.80 14.22 -1.69
C HIS A 217 -0.42 14.59 -0.25
N LYS A 218 0.54 15.50 -0.12
CA LYS A 218 0.85 16.20 1.13
C LYS A 218 0.87 17.70 0.84
N ASP A 219 0.16 18.47 1.64
CA ASP A 219 0.00 19.92 1.44
C ASP A 219 -0.47 20.28 0.02
N LEU A 220 -1.41 19.50 -0.51
CA LEU A 220 -1.98 19.59 -1.85
C LEU A 220 -1.03 19.25 -3.01
N LEU A 221 0.23 18.93 -2.75
CA LEU A 221 1.20 18.53 -3.75
C LEU A 221 1.28 17.01 -3.87
N PRO A 222 1.30 16.46 -5.10
CA PRO A 222 1.53 15.03 -5.29
C PRO A 222 2.92 14.63 -4.80
N VAL A 223 2.99 13.55 -4.03
CA VAL A 223 4.22 13.11 -3.36
C VAL A 223 4.38 11.60 -3.42
N ASN A 224 5.64 11.14 -3.52
CA ASN A 224 6.03 9.78 -3.20
C ASN A 224 6.92 9.81 -1.96
N PHE A 225 6.66 8.92 -1.01
CA PHE A 225 7.47 8.79 0.20
C PHE A 225 8.51 7.68 0.04
N VAL A 226 9.70 7.91 0.54
CA VAL A 226 10.67 6.86 0.89
C VAL A 226 10.90 6.94 2.39
N THR A 227 10.69 5.84 3.08
CA THR A 227 10.72 5.79 4.54
C THR A 227 11.75 4.79 5.03
N ALA A 228 12.35 5.05 6.18
CA ALA A 228 13.24 4.10 6.83
C ALA A 228 13.28 4.34 8.34
N ASP A 229 13.85 3.36 9.02
CA ASP A 229 14.19 3.43 10.43
C ASP A 229 15.70 3.32 10.60
N MET A 230 16.21 3.59 11.79
CA MET A 230 17.60 3.42 12.16
C MET A 230 17.75 2.28 13.16
N ALA A 231 18.77 1.45 12.98
CA ALA A 231 19.12 0.41 13.95
C ALA A 231 20.63 0.23 14.02
N GLY A 232 21.17 0.25 15.21
CA GLY A 232 22.60 0.06 15.44
C GLY A 232 23.15 0.91 16.55
N LYS A 233 24.48 1.16 16.53
CA LYS A 233 25.13 1.99 17.55
C LYS A 233 24.85 3.49 17.37
N LEU A 234 24.57 3.91 16.14
CA LEU A 234 24.20 5.27 15.78
C LEU A 234 22.79 5.18 15.19
N ASP A 235 21.80 5.34 16.04
CA ASP A 235 20.38 5.19 15.72
C ASP A 235 19.64 6.52 15.47
N SER A 236 20.36 7.65 15.59
CA SER A 236 19.74 8.93 15.27
C SER A 236 19.51 9.10 13.76
N PRO A 237 18.27 9.49 13.37
CA PRO A 237 17.91 9.74 11.96
C PRO A 237 18.84 10.71 11.23
N LEU A 238 19.33 11.74 11.92
CA LEU A 238 20.25 12.73 11.35
C LEU A 238 21.53 12.10 10.79
N TYR A 239 22.09 11.11 11.48
CA TYR A 239 23.31 10.45 10.96
C TYR A 239 23.02 9.65 9.69
N GLY A 240 21.88 8.99 9.62
CA GLY A 240 21.42 8.33 8.40
C GLY A 240 21.27 9.30 7.25
N MET A 241 20.55 10.40 7.46
CA MET A 241 20.35 11.46 6.46
C MET A 241 21.69 12.01 5.94
N PHE A 242 22.61 12.39 6.82
CA PHE A 242 23.93 12.93 6.41
C PHE A 242 24.76 11.93 5.63
N LYS A 243 24.72 10.64 5.98
CA LYS A 243 25.43 9.59 5.23
C LYS A 243 24.90 9.45 3.80
N MET A 244 23.59 9.54 3.61
CA MET A 244 22.94 9.38 2.32
C MET A 244 23.06 10.60 1.41
N ARG A 245 23.20 11.79 1.99
CA ARG A 245 23.08 13.07 1.32
C ARG A 245 23.98 13.20 0.08
N SER A 246 25.26 12.84 0.18
CA SER A 246 26.22 12.95 -0.93
C SER A 246 25.87 12.03 -2.12
N ALA A 247 25.23 10.90 -1.85
CA ALA A 247 24.77 9.98 -2.88
C ALA A 247 23.46 10.49 -3.50
N ILE A 248 22.54 11.03 -2.69
CA ILE A 248 21.28 11.60 -3.15
C ILE A 248 21.50 12.79 -4.08
N GLN A 249 22.45 13.67 -3.76
CA GLN A 249 22.81 14.82 -4.60
C GLN A 249 23.36 14.44 -5.98
N LYS A 250 23.78 13.18 -6.17
CA LYS A 250 24.26 12.66 -7.46
C LYS A 250 23.16 12.01 -8.30
N ILE A 251 21.94 11.93 -7.78
CA ILE A 251 20.82 11.40 -8.54
C ILE A 251 20.55 12.34 -9.71
N GLN A 252 20.56 11.78 -10.91
CA GLN A 252 20.08 12.47 -12.10
C GLN A 252 18.58 12.25 -12.21
N THR A 253 17.85 13.33 -12.26
CA THR A 253 16.40 13.31 -12.42
C THR A 253 16.01 12.99 -13.87
N PRO A 254 14.79 12.56 -14.16
CA PRO A 254 14.36 12.24 -15.52
C PRO A 254 14.49 13.39 -16.53
N ASP A 255 14.43 14.63 -16.06
CA ASP A 255 14.63 15.84 -16.87
C ASP A 255 16.11 16.27 -17.01
N GLY A 256 17.04 15.47 -16.45
CA GLY A 256 18.48 15.72 -16.50
C GLY A 256 18.97 16.81 -15.54
N THR A 257 18.10 17.37 -14.70
CA THR A 257 18.48 18.37 -13.70
C THR A 257 18.99 17.71 -12.41
N ALA A 258 19.61 18.46 -11.53
CA ALA A 258 19.94 17.99 -10.18
C ALA A 258 18.69 17.93 -9.31
N LEU A 259 18.62 16.91 -8.44
CA LEU A 259 17.56 16.81 -7.45
C LEU A 259 17.70 17.91 -6.40
N ASN A 260 16.70 18.79 -6.29
CA ASN A 260 16.69 19.88 -5.33
C ASN A 260 16.37 19.34 -3.92
N GLU A 261 17.24 19.64 -2.95
CA GLU A 261 17.09 19.18 -1.56
C GLU A 261 16.49 20.28 -0.68
N HIS A 262 15.47 19.94 0.08
CA HIS A 262 14.79 20.79 1.05
C HIS A 262 14.76 20.13 2.43
N PHE A 263 14.74 20.93 3.48
CA PHE A 263 14.65 20.46 4.87
C PHE A 263 13.33 20.93 5.52
N ILE A 264 13.10 22.22 5.60
CA ILE A 264 11.94 22.80 6.30
C ILE A 264 10.88 23.27 5.32
N SER A 265 11.29 24.01 4.29
CA SER A 265 10.35 24.59 3.33
C SER A 265 9.84 23.58 2.32
N GLN A 266 8.56 23.69 1.98
CA GLN A 266 8.00 22.96 0.84
C GLN A 266 8.63 23.42 -0.47
N PRO A 267 8.84 22.52 -1.45
CA PRO A 267 9.30 22.89 -2.77
C PRO A 267 8.28 23.78 -3.48
N ALA A 268 8.64 25.04 -3.74
CA ALA A 268 7.75 25.99 -4.39
C ALA A 268 7.47 25.63 -5.87
N ASP A 269 8.45 25.01 -6.54
CA ASP A 269 8.45 24.75 -7.99
C ASP A 269 8.35 23.24 -8.32
N ALA A 270 7.65 22.47 -7.49
CA ALA A 270 7.46 21.00 -7.69
C ALA A 270 6.80 20.64 -9.04
N TRP A 271 6.22 21.59 -9.73
CA TRP A 271 5.64 21.46 -11.07
C TRP A 271 6.63 21.67 -12.22
N ARG A 272 7.83 22.18 -11.94
CA ARG A 272 8.90 22.43 -12.92
C ARG A 272 10.05 21.44 -12.86
N GLY A 273 10.32 20.85 -11.70
CA GLY A 273 11.45 19.97 -11.51
C GLY A 273 11.26 19.05 -10.31
N TYR A 274 12.22 18.17 -10.09
CA TYR A 274 12.15 17.20 -9.01
C TYR A 274 12.85 17.73 -7.75
N ALA A 275 12.22 17.45 -6.61
CA ALA A 275 12.73 17.85 -5.31
C ALA A 275 12.57 16.74 -4.30
N LEU A 276 13.50 16.68 -3.36
CA LEU A 276 13.43 15.87 -2.16
C LEU A 276 13.32 16.78 -0.94
N LYS A 277 12.30 16.56 -0.11
CA LYS A 277 12.21 17.21 1.20
C LYS A 277 12.36 16.15 2.29
N TRP A 278 13.23 16.43 3.24
CA TRP A 278 13.38 15.60 4.43
C TRP A 278 12.27 15.86 5.43
N ASP A 279 11.79 14.77 6.03
CA ASP A 279 10.80 14.77 7.10
C ASP A 279 11.13 13.63 8.10
N GLY A 280 10.41 13.53 9.19
CA GLY A 280 10.59 12.49 10.20
C GLY A 280 10.96 13.04 11.58
N GLU A 281 11.60 12.22 12.40
CA GLU A 281 11.90 12.56 13.81
C GLU A 281 12.95 13.66 14.01
N TRP A 282 13.62 14.08 12.96
CA TRP A 282 14.64 15.13 13.05
C TRP A 282 14.06 16.55 13.10
N GLN A 283 12.80 16.74 12.71
CA GLN A 283 12.08 18.00 12.79
C GLN A 283 11.56 18.24 14.21
#